data_986738f85a6b66123931ada1ca9d431d
#
_entry.id   986738f85a6b66123931ada1ca9d431d
#
_cell.length_a   1.000
_cell.length_b   1.000
_cell.length_c   1.000
_cell.angle_alpha   90.00
_cell.angle_beta   90.00
_cell.angle_gamma   90.00
#
_symmetry.space_group_name_H-M   'P 1'
#
loop_
_entity.id
_entity.type
_entity.pdbx_description
1 polymer ?
#
loop_
_entity_poly.entity_id
_entity_poly.type
_entity_poly.pdbx_seq_one_letter_code
_entity_poly.pdbx_strand_id
1 'polypeptide(L)'
;MARGSHSFKKSTVRKWMISYLVATLIPLFLVCIGAFVVLSMSSSFITYSNNITASFVQSSFHDVLSRINEIKAEIVVDTDFDKVRDMNDISEVSSLDLFYSSSDIRRLEQSSSKVKELFLYSPAKDWYISNQSWGGTNEMAKSLSLSSDNAESESILREEIWDVRLYDLSEDKILILMPLSYIRSLNSNYVSVGIVVSKNDLFPSVIDEFHDVVIYNEKTGSLVYSLSGKIDESILSSLDFGTTKNVGNYIISVSEESIMDLKSIVVINKSIYFHDYYVLIGVIVLILLVAIAFGLFLTLRIVQRDWLHFQAAAEASGVDLEKLPSGQGEYAPFVSSVSDLKAQKEELSHMVSKQRKSLQESAFRKLLNGDATVTKETLSALGVEILSECFFVAMCQSKEKDASEYLKEILDDSSVFPFQSEYGEVFIINVQETKDEGFYDSLMERVEKDEVLSSLSVSLFHRGLESIRDCYLEAISVNEY
;
A
#
# COMPACT_ATOMS: atom_id res chain seq x y z
N MET A 1 49.69 18.03 52.15
CA MET A 1 48.65 18.88 51.54
C MET A 1 48.31 18.57 50.06
N ALA A 2 48.75 17.48 49.45
CA ALA A 2 48.52 17.17 48.04
C ALA A 2 47.26 16.30 47.72
N ARG A 3 46.52 15.85 48.73
CA ARG A 3 45.33 14.99 48.53
C ARG A 3 44.04 15.75 48.16
N GLY A 4 43.91 17.05 48.48
CA GLY A 4 42.73 17.87 48.24
C GLY A 4 42.59 18.28 46.76
N SER A 5 43.68 18.63 46.09
CA SER A 5 43.68 19.09 44.69
C SER A 5 43.30 17.97 43.70
N HIS A 6 43.72 16.73 44.01
CA HIS A 6 43.37 15.57 43.18
C HIS A 6 41.89 15.17 43.24
N SER A 7 41.26 15.40 44.42
CA SER A 7 39.83 15.11 44.62
C SER A 7 38.95 16.15 43.91
N PHE A 8 39.31 17.43 43.94
CA PHE A 8 38.58 18.51 43.27
C PHE A 8 38.65 18.36 41.76
N LYS A 9 39.85 18.11 41.21
CA LYS A 9 40.07 17.85 39.78
C LYS A 9 39.21 16.69 39.25
N LYS A 10 39.15 15.57 40.03
CA LYS A 10 38.26 14.42 39.65
C LYS A 10 36.78 14.76 39.69
N SER A 11 36.32 15.60 40.62
CA SER A 11 34.92 15.97 40.74
C SER A 11 34.45 16.86 39.56
N THR A 12 35.23 17.87 39.20
CA THR A 12 34.90 18.82 38.14
C THR A 12 34.97 18.17 36.76
N VAL A 13 36.01 17.42 36.48
CA VAL A 13 36.14 16.64 35.24
C VAL A 13 35.02 15.61 35.13
N ARG A 14 34.66 14.95 36.23
CA ARG A 14 33.54 13.99 36.25
C ARG A 14 32.19 14.67 36.00
N LYS A 15 31.96 15.88 36.56
CA LYS A 15 30.73 16.65 36.27
C LYS A 15 30.64 17.07 34.82
N TRP A 16 31.73 17.53 34.23
CA TRP A 16 31.80 17.90 32.82
C TRP A 16 31.63 16.68 31.92
N MET A 17 32.30 15.56 32.20
CA MET A 17 32.09 14.30 31.49
C MET A 17 30.62 13.85 31.53
N ILE A 18 29.98 13.91 32.69
CA ILE A 18 28.58 13.53 32.83
C ILE A 18 27.68 14.48 32.02
N SER A 19 27.94 15.79 32.06
CA SER A 19 27.19 16.79 31.33
C SER A 19 27.28 16.58 29.80
N TYR A 20 28.49 16.31 29.29
CA TYR A 20 28.69 15.99 27.86
C TYR A 20 28.13 14.62 27.47
N LEU A 21 28.22 13.64 28.37
CA LEU A 21 27.62 12.32 28.13
C LEU A 21 26.09 12.42 28.02
N VAL A 22 25.46 13.23 28.88
CA VAL A 22 24.03 13.50 28.80
C VAL A 22 23.68 14.24 27.51
N ALA A 23 24.46 15.25 27.11
CA ALA A 23 24.25 16.00 25.89
C ALA A 23 24.39 15.12 24.62
N THR A 24 25.27 14.10 24.64
CA THR A 24 25.41 13.14 23.55
C THR A 24 24.37 12.02 23.58
N LEU A 25 23.88 11.63 24.77
CA LEU A 25 22.84 10.60 24.89
C LEU A 25 21.45 11.08 24.48
N ILE A 26 21.13 12.37 24.62
CA ILE A 26 19.83 12.93 24.25
C ILE A 26 19.55 12.80 22.74
N PRO A 27 20.44 13.24 21.83
CA PRO A 27 20.26 13.02 20.39
C PRO A 27 20.18 11.54 20.03
N LEU A 28 20.96 10.70 20.69
CA LEU A 28 20.92 9.26 20.51
C LEU A 28 19.53 8.68 20.83
N PHE A 29 18.99 9.06 21.95
CA PHE A 29 17.68 8.61 22.40
C PHE A 29 16.58 9.08 21.45
N LEU A 30 16.66 10.31 20.96
CA LEU A 30 15.71 10.84 19.96
C LEU A 30 15.80 10.10 18.63
N VAL A 31 17.00 9.74 18.17
CA VAL A 31 17.18 8.92 16.96
C VAL A 31 16.64 7.51 17.17
N CYS A 32 16.86 6.90 18.34
CA CYS A 32 16.27 5.59 18.66
C CYS A 32 14.74 5.62 18.68
N ILE A 33 14.15 6.68 19.27
CA ILE A 33 12.70 6.87 19.23
C ILE A 33 12.21 7.05 17.79
N GLY A 34 12.89 7.90 17.02
CA GLY A 34 12.58 8.11 15.61
C GLY A 34 12.63 6.80 14.78
N ALA A 35 13.69 6.01 14.98
CA ALA A 35 13.83 4.70 14.34
C ALA A 35 12.72 3.73 14.75
N PHE A 36 12.35 3.71 16.04
CA PHE A 36 11.26 2.88 16.55
C PHE A 36 9.89 3.30 15.95
N VAL A 37 9.63 4.61 15.87
CA VAL A 37 8.39 5.13 15.25
C VAL A 37 8.34 4.77 13.77
N VAL A 38 9.44 4.94 13.03
CA VAL A 38 9.53 4.58 11.60
C VAL A 38 9.29 3.07 11.41
N LEU A 39 9.87 2.22 12.26
CA LEU A 39 9.65 0.77 12.20
C LEU A 39 8.18 0.41 12.49
N SER A 40 7.59 1.04 13.48
CA SER A 40 6.18 0.80 13.82
C SER A 40 5.24 1.24 12.70
N MET A 41 5.48 2.42 12.12
CA MET A 41 4.71 2.92 10.97
C MET A 41 4.92 2.04 9.73
N SER A 42 6.14 1.58 9.48
CA SER A 42 6.47 0.69 8.36
C SER A 42 5.71 -0.64 8.47
N SER A 43 5.63 -1.22 9.67
CA SER A 43 4.87 -2.46 9.90
C SER A 43 3.37 -2.29 9.60
N SER A 44 2.78 -1.18 10.00
CA SER A 44 1.37 -0.88 9.71
C SER A 44 1.15 -0.62 8.23
N PHE A 45 2.09 0.09 7.59
CA PHE A 45 2.06 0.38 6.16
C PHE A 45 2.12 -0.89 5.31
N ILE A 46 2.97 -1.87 5.70
CA ILE A 46 3.06 -3.15 4.99
C ILE A 46 1.73 -3.91 5.05
N THR A 47 1.13 -3.98 6.24
CA THR A 47 -0.17 -4.66 6.38
C THR A 47 -1.24 -3.99 5.51
N TYR A 48 -1.25 -2.67 5.49
CA TYR A 48 -2.15 -1.88 4.64
C TYR A 48 -1.87 -2.09 3.14
N SER A 49 -0.59 -2.03 2.73
CA SER A 49 -0.17 -2.29 1.35
C SER A 49 -0.56 -3.70 0.90
N ASN A 50 -0.35 -4.70 1.76
CA ASN A 50 -0.72 -6.08 1.46
C ASN A 50 -2.24 -6.24 1.26
N ASN A 51 -3.04 -5.55 2.07
CA ASN A 51 -4.50 -5.58 1.92
C ASN A 51 -4.96 -4.92 0.62
N ILE A 52 -4.33 -3.81 0.22
CA ILE A 52 -4.62 -3.18 -1.07
C ILE A 52 -4.24 -4.11 -2.21
N THR A 53 -3.03 -4.68 -2.18
CA THR A 53 -2.58 -5.64 -3.19
C THR A 53 -3.51 -6.84 -3.25
N ALA A 54 -3.93 -7.39 -2.10
CA ALA A 54 -4.89 -8.48 -2.03
C ALA A 54 -6.24 -8.11 -2.65
N SER A 55 -6.74 -6.91 -2.40
CA SER A 55 -7.98 -6.40 -3.00
C SER A 55 -7.86 -6.25 -4.52
N PHE A 56 -6.75 -5.75 -5.03
CA PHE A 56 -6.49 -5.65 -6.46
C PHE A 56 -6.39 -7.02 -7.12
N VAL A 57 -5.65 -7.95 -6.53
CA VAL A 57 -5.53 -9.33 -7.02
C VAL A 57 -6.89 -10.00 -7.04
N GLN A 58 -7.65 -9.87 -5.95
CA GLN A 58 -9.00 -10.42 -5.85
C GLN A 58 -9.91 -9.86 -6.95
N SER A 59 -9.91 -8.54 -7.17
CA SER A 59 -10.73 -7.91 -8.19
C SER A 59 -10.35 -8.37 -9.60
N SER A 60 -9.05 -8.42 -9.92
CA SER A 60 -8.57 -8.87 -11.23
C SER A 60 -8.87 -10.34 -11.47
N PHE A 61 -8.65 -11.18 -10.46
CA PHE A 61 -8.92 -12.60 -10.49
C PHE A 61 -10.43 -12.88 -10.65
N HIS A 62 -11.25 -12.19 -9.86
CA HIS A 62 -12.71 -12.28 -9.95
C HIS A 62 -13.23 -11.89 -11.33
N ASP A 63 -12.74 -10.79 -11.89
CA ASP A 63 -13.15 -10.27 -13.19
C ASP A 63 -12.79 -11.25 -14.33
N VAL A 64 -11.58 -11.83 -14.29
CA VAL A 64 -11.18 -12.85 -15.27
C VAL A 64 -12.00 -14.13 -15.13
N LEU A 65 -12.15 -14.67 -13.91
CA LEU A 65 -12.89 -15.91 -13.69
C LEU A 65 -14.39 -15.74 -13.92
N SER A 66 -14.97 -14.60 -13.60
CA SER A 66 -16.36 -14.30 -13.91
C SER A 66 -16.60 -14.34 -15.42
N ARG A 67 -15.71 -13.72 -16.19
CA ARG A 67 -15.79 -13.74 -17.65
C ARG A 67 -15.61 -15.14 -18.23
N ILE A 68 -14.68 -15.91 -17.68
CA ILE A 68 -14.49 -17.32 -18.04
C ILE A 68 -15.75 -18.14 -17.76
N ASN A 69 -16.40 -17.91 -16.63
CA ASN A 69 -17.64 -18.60 -16.28
C ASN A 69 -18.81 -18.22 -17.19
N GLU A 70 -18.89 -16.97 -17.63
CA GLU A 70 -19.86 -16.55 -18.66
C GLU A 70 -19.64 -17.28 -19.98
N ILE A 71 -18.39 -17.33 -20.49
CA ILE A 71 -18.03 -18.07 -21.70
C ILE A 71 -18.39 -19.54 -21.55
N LYS A 72 -18.06 -20.16 -20.44
CA LYS A 72 -18.42 -21.55 -20.14
C LYS A 72 -19.94 -21.76 -20.15
N ALA A 73 -20.71 -20.87 -19.52
CA ALA A 73 -22.17 -20.94 -19.50
C ALA A 73 -22.75 -20.81 -20.93
N GLU A 74 -22.18 -19.92 -21.75
CA GLU A 74 -22.57 -19.78 -23.16
C GLU A 74 -22.31 -21.07 -23.92
N ILE A 75 -21.15 -21.72 -23.80
CA ILE A 75 -20.84 -23.01 -24.41
C ILE A 75 -21.82 -24.12 -23.96
N VAL A 76 -22.25 -24.11 -22.70
CA VAL A 76 -23.19 -25.12 -22.18
C VAL A 76 -24.59 -24.94 -22.73
N VAL A 77 -25.04 -23.70 -22.97
CA VAL A 77 -26.40 -23.38 -23.41
C VAL A 77 -26.52 -23.39 -24.93
N ASP A 78 -25.43 -23.10 -25.65
CA ASP A 78 -25.44 -22.99 -27.09
C ASP A 78 -25.54 -24.39 -27.77
N THR A 79 -26.61 -24.58 -28.57
CA THR A 79 -26.89 -25.83 -29.26
C THR A 79 -25.89 -26.18 -30.36
N ASP A 80 -25.12 -25.20 -30.84
CA ASP A 80 -24.09 -25.43 -31.86
C ASP A 80 -22.93 -26.27 -31.30
N PHE A 81 -22.76 -26.30 -29.99
CA PHE A 81 -21.80 -27.17 -29.32
C PHE A 81 -22.33 -28.54 -28.92
N ASP A 82 -23.64 -28.84 -29.08
CA ASP A 82 -24.22 -30.13 -28.67
C ASP A 82 -23.51 -31.32 -29.32
N LYS A 83 -23.29 -31.24 -30.64
CA LYS A 83 -22.63 -32.32 -31.40
C LYS A 83 -21.20 -32.56 -30.93
N VAL A 84 -20.50 -31.51 -30.56
CA VAL A 84 -19.12 -31.59 -30.05
C VAL A 84 -19.08 -32.13 -28.62
N ARG A 85 -20.02 -31.70 -27.77
CA ARG A 85 -20.11 -32.22 -26.39
C ARG A 85 -20.41 -33.71 -26.33
N ASP A 86 -21.21 -34.20 -27.29
CA ASP A 86 -21.68 -35.57 -27.28
C ASP A 86 -20.80 -36.52 -28.11
N MET A 87 -19.82 -36.03 -28.89
CA MET A 87 -18.95 -36.87 -29.72
C MET A 87 -18.03 -37.76 -28.87
N ASN A 88 -17.83 -38.97 -29.35
CA ASN A 88 -16.86 -39.90 -28.79
C ASN A 88 -15.51 -39.86 -29.54
N ASP A 89 -15.55 -39.54 -30.82
CA ASP A 89 -14.38 -39.40 -31.66
C ASP A 89 -14.57 -38.21 -32.60
N ILE A 90 -13.51 -37.50 -32.90
CA ILE A 90 -13.56 -36.32 -33.78
C ILE A 90 -14.01 -36.67 -35.21
N SER A 91 -13.81 -37.90 -35.62
CA SER A 91 -14.24 -38.42 -36.94
C SER A 91 -15.76 -38.63 -37.04
N GLU A 92 -16.50 -38.67 -35.90
CA GLU A 92 -17.97 -38.82 -35.90
C GLU A 92 -18.67 -37.51 -36.30
N VAL A 93 -17.98 -36.36 -36.16
CA VAL A 93 -18.54 -35.03 -36.47
C VAL A 93 -18.08 -34.58 -37.87
N SER A 94 -19.00 -34.03 -38.66
CA SER A 94 -18.62 -33.53 -39.97
C SER A 94 -17.63 -32.38 -39.89
N SER A 95 -16.70 -32.29 -40.86
CA SER A 95 -15.74 -31.18 -40.93
C SER A 95 -16.44 -29.80 -40.96
N LEU A 96 -17.67 -29.75 -41.46
CA LEU A 96 -18.46 -28.52 -41.47
C LEU A 96 -18.95 -28.14 -40.08
N ASP A 97 -19.44 -29.11 -39.29
CA ASP A 97 -19.86 -28.85 -37.90
C ASP A 97 -18.64 -28.46 -37.04
N LEU A 98 -17.49 -29.12 -37.22
CA LEU A 98 -16.23 -28.72 -36.54
C LEU A 98 -15.80 -27.32 -36.93
N PHE A 99 -15.96 -26.93 -38.19
CA PHE A 99 -15.68 -25.56 -38.65
C PHE A 99 -16.60 -24.53 -38.00
N TYR A 100 -17.91 -24.82 -37.87
CA TYR A 100 -18.85 -23.95 -37.18
C TYR A 100 -18.49 -23.81 -35.68
N SER A 101 -18.26 -24.91 -34.98
CA SER A 101 -17.85 -24.89 -33.59
C SER A 101 -16.53 -24.13 -33.39
N SER A 102 -15.55 -24.29 -34.27
CA SER A 102 -14.30 -23.51 -34.27
C SER A 102 -14.54 -22.01 -34.47
N SER A 103 -15.50 -21.66 -35.36
CA SER A 103 -15.90 -20.26 -35.58
C SER A 103 -16.58 -19.66 -34.35
N ASP A 104 -17.42 -20.43 -33.66
CA ASP A 104 -18.07 -19.98 -32.40
C ASP A 104 -17.07 -19.85 -31.26
N ILE A 105 -16.10 -20.76 -31.15
CA ILE A 105 -14.97 -20.62 -30.23
C ILE A 105 -14.22 -19.31 -30.52
N ARG A 106 -13.96 -18.97 -31.79
CA ARG A 106 -13.34 -17.70 -32.17
C ARG A 106 -14.18 -16.49 -31.74
N ARG A 107 -15.51 -16.56 -31.93
CA ARG A 107 -16.45 -15.50 -31.51
C ARG A 107 -16.38 -15.29 -30.00
N LEU A 108 -16.39 -16.38 -29.23
CA LEU A 108 -16.29 -16.34 -27.75
C LEU A 108 -14.95 -15.79 -27.30
N GLU A 109 -13.85 -16.22 -27.90
CA GLU A 109 -12.52 -15.71 -27.64
C GLU A 109 -12.44 -14.19 -27.89
N GLN A 110 -12.94 -13.74 -29.05
CA GLN A 110 -12.95 -12.31 -29.40
C GLN A 110 -13.91 -11.46 -28.54
N SER A 111 -14.88 -12.09 -27.88
CA SER A 111 -15.81 -11.39 -26.98
C SER A 111 -15.14 -10.87 -25.72
N SER A 112 -13.90 -11.29 -25.45
CA SER A 112 -13.12 -10.86 -24.27
C SER A 112 -11.66 -10.57 -24.63
N SER A 113 -11.20 -9.36 -24.34
CA SER A 113 -9.80 -8.99 -24.52
C SER A 113 -8.83 -9.74 -23.59
N LYS A 114 -9.35 -10.33 -22.53
CA LYS A 114 -8.57 -11.07 -21.51
C LYS A 114 -8.29 -12.51 -21.91
N VAL A 115 -9.14 -13.10 -22.74
CA VAL A 115 -8.95 -14.45 -23.28
C VAL A 115 -8.02 -14.38 -24.49
N LYS A 116 -6.92 -15.10 -24.46
CA LYS A 116 -5.95 -15.16 -25.56
C LYS A 116 -6.18 -16.36 -26.46
N GLU A 117 -6.53 -17.49 -25.88
CA GLU A 117 -6.86 -18.72 -26.58
C GLU A 117 -7.97 -19.44 -25.79
N LEU A 118 -8.91 -20.01 -26.52
CA LEU A 118 -10.02 -20.81 -26.00
C LEU A 118 -10.10 -22.13 -26.76
N PHE A 119 -10.25 -23.22 -26.03
CA PHE A 119 -10.44 -24.53 -26.65
C PHE A 119 -11.30 -25.43 -25.77
N LEU A 120 -11.98 -26.37 -26.43
CA LEU A 120 -12.67 -27.47 -25.79
C LEU A 120 -11.87 -28.75 -26.02
N TYR A 121 -11.83 -29.62 -25.04
CA TYR A 121 -11.14 -30.89 -25.16
C TYR A 121 -11.76 -31.98 -24.27
N SER A 122 -11.56 -33.24 -24.68
CA SER A 122 -11.91 -34.38 -23.85
C SER A 122 -10.67 -35.25 -23.66
N PRO A 123 -10.11 -35.33 -22.46
CA PRO A 123 -8.98 -36.22 -22.18
C PRO A 123 -9.31 -37.68 -22.35
N ALA A 124 -10.53 -38.09 -21.97
CA ALA A 124 -10.99 -39.48 -22.03
C ALA A 124 -11.21 -39.95 -23.47
N LYS A 125 -11.49 -39.04 -24.39
CA LYS A 125 -11.82 -39.32 -25.82
C LYS A 125 -10.74 -38.88 -26.79
N ASP A 126 -9.63 -38.32 -26.29
CA ASP A 126 -8.46 -37.84 -27.03
C ASP A 126 -8.79 -36.90 -28.19
N TRP A 127 -9.61 -35.89 -27.94
CA TRP A 127 -9.90 -34.87 -28.95
C TRP A 127 -9.84 -33.44 -28.34
N TYR A 128 -9.57 -32.47 -29.21
CA TYR A 128 -9.70 -31.05 -28.91
C TYR A 128 -10.23 -30.27 -30.11
N ILE A 129 -10.80 -29.09 -29.83
CA ILE A 129 -11.22 -28.10 -30.82
C ILE A 129 -10.86 -26.72 -30.32
N SER A 130 -10.20 -25.93 -31.15
CA SER A 130 -9.85 -24.53 -30.92
C SER A 130 -10.36 -23.63 -32.04
N ASN A 131 -10.11 -22.34 -31.98
CA ASN A 131 -10.41 -21.37 -33.03
C ASN A 131 -9.60 -21.60 -34.34
N GLN A 132 -8.51 -22.36 -34.30
CA GLN A 132 -7.57 -22.53 -35.40
C GLN A 132 -7.48 -23.97 -35.90
N SER A 133 -7.71 -24.95 -35.03
CA SER A 133 -7.47 -26.36 -35.34
C SER A 133 -8.29 -27.27 -34.44
N TRP A 134 -8.41 -28.52 -34.89
CA TRP A 134 -8.99 -29.63 -34.14
C TRP A 134 -8.19 -30.90 -34.39
N GLY A 135 -8.19 -31.82 -33.44
CA GLY A 135 -7.40 -33.05 -33.51
C GLY A 135 -7.30 -33.78 -32.18
N GLY A 136 -6.26 -34.55 -31.99
CA GLY A 136 -5.96 -35.25 -30.75
C GLY A 136 -5.24 -34.35 -29.72
N THR A 137 -5.31 -34.73 -28.45
CA THR A 137 -4.71 -33.95 -27.33
C THR A 137 -3.20 -33.72 -27.49
N ASN A 138 -2.49 -34.62 -28.18
CA ASN A 138 -1.06 -34.44 -28.51
C ASN A 138 -0.81 -33.25 -29.45
N GLU A 139 -1.69 -32.99 -30.38
CA GLU A 139 -1.59 -31.85 -31.32
C GLU A 139 -1.88 -30.54 -30.58
N MET A 140 -2.82 -30.58 -29.64
CA MET A 140 -3.12 -29.49 -28.75
C MET A 140 -1.91 -29.11 -27.87
N ALA A 141 -1.26 -30.10 -27.25
CA ALA A 141 -0.05 -29.86 -26.45
C ALA A 141 1.04 -29.16 -27.26
N LYS A 142 1.20 -29.50 -28.53
CA LYS A 142 2.12 -28.83 -29.46
C LYS A 142 1.68 -27.40 -29.78
N SER A 143 0.38 -27.19 -30.02
CA SER A 143 -0.17 -25.85 -30.34
C SER A 143 0.01 -24.87 -29.17
N LEU A 144 -0.13 -25.34 -27.94
CA LEU A 144 0.07 -24.56 -26.73
C LEU A 144 1.56 -24.32 -26.38
N SER A 145 2.48 -24.79 -27.24
CA SER A 145 3.94 -24.73 -26.97
C SER A 145 4.34 -25.36 -25.64
N LEU A 146 3.53 -26.29 -25.14
CA LEU A 146 3.91 -27.14 -24.03
C LEU A 146 5.10 -27.96 -24.51
N SER A 147 6.30 -27.51 -24.15
CA SER A 147 7.56 -28.01 -24.72
C SER A 147 7.67 -29.51 -24.53
N SER A 148 8.18 -30.20 -25.57
CA SER A 148 8.37 -31.65 -25.62
C SER A 148 9.30 -32.23 -24.54
N ASP A 149 9.95 -31.37 -23.73
CA ASP A 149 10.87 -31.79 -22.70
C ASP A 149 10.21 -32.05 -21.33
N ASN A 150 8.95 -31.68 -21.15
CA ASN A 150 8.21 -31.98 -19.92
C ASN A 150 7.15 -33.04 -20.17
N ALA A 151 7.46 -34.30 -19.91
CA ALA A 151 6.49 -35.40 -19.86
C ALA A 151 5.33 -35.11 -18.89
N GLU A 152 5.52 -34.19 -17.96
CA GLU A 152 4.55 -33.67 -17.01
C GLU A 152 3.46 -32.84 -17.72
N SER A 153 3.80 -32.07 -18.73
CA SER A 153 2.86 -31.20 -19.47
C SER A 153 1.87 -31.98 -20.34
N GLU A 154 2.29 -33.12 -20.93
CA GLU A 154 1.39 -34.01 -21.64
C GLU A 154 0.43 -34.76 -20.70
N SER A 155 0.89 -35.09 -19.47
CA SER A 155 0.07 -35.78 -18.50
C SER A 155 -1.10 -34.91 -18.00
N ILE A 156 -0.87 -33.58 -17.90
CA ILE A 156 -1.88 -32.60 -17.46
C ILE A 156 -3.14 -32.63 -18.36
N LEU A 157 -2.96 -32.68 -19.68
CA LEU A 157 -4.07 -32.65 -20.64
C LEU A 157 -4.76 -33.99 -20.77
N ARG A 158 -4.18 -35.07 -20.26
CA ARG A 158 -4.75 -36.43 -20.26
C ARG A 158 -5.53 -36.77 -19.00
N GLU A 159 -5.44 -35.94 -17.96
CA GLU A 159 -6.21 -36.16 -16.74
C GLU A 159 -7.64 -35.63 -16.86
N GLU A 160 -8.59 -36.39 -16.32
CA GLU A 160 -9.95 -35.92 -16.12
C GLU A 160 -9.97 -34.82 -15.05
N ILE A 161 -10.42 -33.63 -15.45
CA ILE A 161 -10.45 -32.47 -14.57
C ILE A 161 -11.86 -32.27 -14.02
N TRP A 162 -11.97 -32.27 -12.70
CA TRP A 162 -13.24 -32.03 -11.99
C TRP A 162 -13.24 -30.73 -11.18
N ASP A 163 -12.08 -30.10 -11.04
CA ASP A 163 -11.85 -28.81 -10.37
C ASP A 163 -11.11 -27.86 -11.32
N VAL A 164 -11.15 -26.57 -11.01
CA VAL A 164 -10.35 -25.60 -11.76
C VAL A 164 -8.88 -25.79 -11.44
N ARG A 165 -8.05 -25.85 -12.48
CA ARG A 165 -6.59 -25.95 -12.37
C ARG A 165 -5.91 -24.84 -13.17
N LEU A 166 -4.81 -24.34 -12.66
CA LEU A 166 -4.00 -23.30 -13.29
C LEU A 166 -2.58 -23.85 -13.53
N TYR A 167 -2.04 -23.57 -14.71
CA TYR A 167 -0.69 -24.00 -15.09
C TYR A 167 0.04 -22.87 -15.82
N ASP A 168 1.32 -22.71 -15.53
CA ASP A 168 2.18 -21.82 -16.29
C ASP A 168 2.47 -22.39 -17.67
N LEU A 169 2.13 -21.64 -18.72
CA LEU A 169 2.54 -21.95 -20.09
C LEU A 169 3.85 -21.27 -20.47
N SER A 170 4.04 -20.04 -19.99
CA SER A 170 5.23 -19.24 -20.22
C SER A 170 5.34 -18.19 -19.11
N GLU A 171 6.38 -17.36 -19.18
CA GLU A 171 6.54 -16.22 -18.24
C GLU A 171 5.33 -15.28 -18.21
N ASP A 172 4.57 -15.20 -19.31
CA ASP A 172 3.48 -14.22 -19.51
C ASP A 172 2.09 -14.84 -19.63
N LYS A 173 1.97 -16.17 -19.73
CA LYS A 173 0.71 -16.87 -19.99
C LYS A 173 0.41 -17.95 -18.97
N ILE A 174 -0.85 -18.02 -18.56
CA ILE A 174 -1.40 -19.06 -17.70
C ILE A 174 -2.50 -19.80 -18.45
N LEU A 175 -2.47 -21.11 -18.35
CA LEU A 175 -3.52 -22.01 -18.80
C LEU A 175 -4.46 -22.31 -17.63
N ILE A 176 -5.74 -22.02 -17.82
CA ILE A 176 -6.80 -22.37 -16.88
C ILE A 176 -7.60 -23.51 -17.49
N LEU A 177 -7.63 -24.63 -16.80
CA LEU A 177 -8.40 -25.79 -17.16
C LEU A 177 -9.58 -25.98 -16.22
N MET A 178 -10.76 -26.26 -16.76
CA MET A 178 -11.95 -26.50 -15.96
C MET A 178 -12.92 -27.48 -16.63
N PRO A 179 -13.71 -28.25 -15.88
CA PRO A 179 -14.74 -29.09 -16.45
C PRO A 179 -15.84 -28.23 -17.06
N LEU A 180 -16.40 -28.62 -18.18
CA LEU A 180 -17.54 -27.96 -18.76
C LEU A 180 -18.75 -27.99 -17.81
N SER A 181 -18.95 -29.10 -17.11
CA SER A 181 -19.92 -29.23 -16.03
C SER A 181 -19.29 -29.94 -14.83
N TYR A 182 -19.55 -29.45 -13.63
CA TYR A 182 -19.14 -30.10 -12.37
C TYR A 182 -20.07 -31.28 -12.02
N ILE A 183 -21.20 -31.41 -12.69
CA ILE A 183 -22.15 -32.50 -12.49
C ILE A 183 -21.79 -33.63 -13.43
N ARG A 184 -21.29 -34.76 -12.91
CA ARG A 184 -20.84 -35.91 -13.71
C ARG A 184 -21.90 -36.43 -14.68
N SER A 185 -23.17 -36.43 -14.27
CA SER A 185 -24.29 -36.87 -15.15
C SER A 185 -24.54 -35.94 -16.35
N LEU A 186 -24.13 -34.69 -16.27
CA LEU A 186 -24.22 -33.69 -17.36
C LEU A 186 -22.93 -33.58 -18.16
N ASN A 187 -21.83 -34.15 -17.68
CA ASN A 187 -20.55 -34.18 -18.37
C ASN A 187 -20.09 -35.64 -18.62
N SER A 188 -20.96 -36.40 -19.22
CA SER A 188 -20.75 -37.84 -19.47
C SER A 188 -19.53 -38.15 -20.33
N ASN A 189 -19.13 -37.21 -21.18
CA ASN A 189 -17.99 -37.31 -22.08
C ASN A 189 -16.71 -36.64 -21.56
N TYR A 190 -16.70 -36.21 -20.29
CA TYR A 190 -15.52 -35.53 -19.66
C TYR A 190 -14.99 -34.38 -20.48
N VAL A 191 -15.90 -33.57 -21.05
CA VAL A 191 -15.50 -32.36 -21.78
C VAL A 191 -15.03 -31.31 -20.82
N SER A 192 -13.89 -30.74 -21.15
CA SER A 192 -13.25 -29.65 -20.38
C SER A 192 -13.02 -28.45 -21.29
N VAL A 193 -12.95 -27.28 -20.65
CA VAL A 193 -12.61 -26.01 -21.30
C VAL A 193 -11.21 -25.64 -20.88
N GLY A 194 -10.36 -25.31 -21.83
CA GLY A 194 -9.06 -24.73 -21.62
C GLY A 194 -9.02 -23.30 -22.10
N ILE A 195 -8.51 -22.40 -21.27
CA ILE A 195 -8.44 -20.97 -21.56
C ILE A 195 -7.05 -20.47 -21.23
N VAL A 196 -6.43 -19.80 -22.19
CA VAL A 196 -5.15 -19.11 -21.98
C VAL A 196 -5.42 -17.64 -21.72
N VAL A 197 -4.87 -17.14 -20.63
CA VAL A 197 -4.95 -15.73 -20.21
C VAL A 197 -3.54 -15.17 -19.99
N SER A 198 -3.40 -13.84 -20.03
CA SER A 198 -2.15 -13.20 -19.64
C SER A 198 -2.00 -13.23 -18.10
N LYS A 199 -0.79 -13.49 -17.60
CA LYS A 199 -0.47 -13.35 -16.16
C LYS A 199 -0.80 -11.97 -15.64
N ASN A 200 -0.57 -10.94 -16.44
CA ASN A 200 -0.84 -9.55 -16.05
C ASN A 200 -2.34 -9.25 -15.92
N ASP A 201 -3.21 -10.02 -16.57
CA ASP A 201 -4.65 -9.88 -16.43
C ASP A 201 -5.17 -10.52 -15.14
N LEU A 202 -4.53 -11.62 -14.68
CA LEU A 202 -4.83 -12.29 -13.41
C LEU A 202 -4.12 -11.64 -12.23
N PHE A 203 -2.85 -11.32 -12.41
CA PHE A 203 -1.95 -10.80 -11.39
C PHE A 203 -1.40 -9.46 -11.86
N PRO A 204 -2.06 -8.35 -11.51
CA PRO A 204 -1.66 -7.04 -11.97
C PRO A 204 -0.24 -6.67 -11.49
N SER A 205 0.42 -5.79 -12.23
CA SER A 205 1.80 -5.34 -11.99
C SER A 205 2.06 -4.65 -10.63
N VAL A 206 1.05 -4.56 -9.79
CA VAL A 206 1.17 -4.13 -8.38
C VAL A 206 1.88 -5.17 -7.53
N ILE A 207 1.97 -6.43 -8.02
CA ILE A 207 2.69 -7.51 -7.35
C ILE A 207 4.18 -7.31 -7.62
N ASP A 208 4.91 -6.92 -6.60
CA ASP A 208 6.36 -6.80 -6.62
C ASP A 208 7.05 -8.11 -6.20
N GLU A 209 8.37 -8.11 -6.18
CA GLU A 209 9.19 -9.27 -5.78
C GLU A 209 9.01 -9.72 -4.31
N PHE A 210 8.36 -8.90 -3.49
CA PHE A 210 8.10 -9.17 -2.07
C PHE A 210 6.76 -9.87 -1.83
N HIS A 211 5.85 -9.76 -2.82
CA HIS A 211 4.53 -10.37 -2.77
C HIS A 211 4.53 -11.70 -3.50
N ASP A 212 3.90 -12.68 -2.91
CA ASP A 212 3.52 -13.91 -3.60
C ASP A 212 2.00 -14.03 -3.61
N VAL A 213 1.48 -14.58 -4.69
CA VAL A 213 0.05 -14.83 -4.84
C VAL A 213 -0.18 -16.33 -4.94
N VAL A 214 -1.09 -16.79 -4.11
CA VAL A 214 -1.51 -18.18 -4.04
C VAL A 214 -2.99 -18.27 -4.34
N ILE A 215 -3.36 -19.18 -5.20
CA ILE A 215 -4.76 -19.56 -5.45
C ILE A 215 -5.03 -20.88 -4.74
N TYR A 216 -6.05 -20.85 -3.92
CA TYR A 216 -6.41 -21.95 -3.02
C TYR A 216 -7.85 -22.37 -3.29
N ASN A 217 -8.11 -23.67 -3.31
CA ASN A 217 -9.46 -24.21 -3.42
C ASN A 217 -10.03 -24.37 -2.03
N GLU A 218 -11.07 -23.60 -1.71
CA GLU A 218 -11.73 -23.59 -0.40
C GLU A 218 -12.39 -24.93 -0.06
N LYS A 219 -12.94 -25.62 -1.07
CA LYS A 219 -13.68 -26.86 -0.90
C LYS A 219 -12.80 -28.08 -0.68
N THR A 220 -11.68 -28.18 -1.41
CA THR A 220 -10.75 -29.30 -1.31
C THR A 220 -9.65 -29.06 -0.29
N GLY A 221 -9.44 -27.82 0.15
CA GLY A 221 -8.35 -27.46 1.04
C GLY A 221 -6.98 -27.54 0.38
N SER A 222 -6.90 -27.47 -0.95
CA SER A 222 -5.67 -27.68 -1.69
C SER A 222 -5.16 -26.41 -2.38
N LEU A 223 -3.85 -26.34 -2.53
CA LEU A 223 -3.17 -25.35 -3.34
C LEU A 223 -3.48 -25.64 -4.82
N VAL A 224 -3.97 -24.64 -5.53
CA VAL A 224 -4.24 -24.72 -6.98
C VAL A 224 -3.11 -24.10 -7.77
N TYR A 225 -2.58 -22.97 -7.31
CA TYR A 225 -1.52 -22.25 -8.00
C TYR A 225 -0.73 -21.38 -7.02
N SER A 226 0.58 -21.25 -7.24
CA SER A 226 1.44 -20.31 -6.53
C SER A 226 2.35 -19.59 -7.52
N LEU A 227 2.35 -18.26 -7.49
CA LEU A 227 3.12 -17.45 -8.44
C LEU A 227 4.62 -17.64 -8.28
N SER A 228 5.11 -17.76 -7.03
CA SER A 228 6.55 -17.96 -6.74
C SER A 228 6.94 -19.42 -6.49
N GLY A 229 5.98 -20.29 -6.19
CA GLY A 229 6.22 -21.68 -5.80
C GLY A 229 6.96 -21.87 -4.48
N LYS A 230 7.07 -20.81 -3.66
CA LYS A 230 7.88 -20.80 -2.42
C LYS A 230 7.07 -21.02 -1.13
N ILE A 231 5.76 -21.08 -1.22
CA ILE A 231 4.88 -21.17 -0.06
C ILE A 231 4.59 -22.63 0.27
N ASP A 232 4.82 -22.99 1.53
CA ASP A 232 4.54 -24.33 2.05
C ASP A 232 3.03 -24.47 2.34
N GLU A 233 2.42 -25.58 1.90
CA GLU A 233 1.01 -25.90 2.15
C GLU A 233 0.66 -25.95 3.65
N SER A 234 1.64 -26.25 4.50
CA SER A 234 1.44 -26.26 5.96
C SER A 234 1.00 -24.90 6.53
N ILE A 235 1.39 -23.81 5.88
CA ILE A 235 1.02 -22.44 6.27
C ILE A 235 -0.45 -22.18 5.93
N LEU A 236 -0.91 -22.70 4.78
CA LEU A 236 -2.27 -22.51 4.27
C LEU A 236 -3.33 -23.23 5.12
N SER A 237 -2.98 -24.41 5.67
CA SER A 237 -3.88 -25.20 6.50
C SER A 237 -4.25 -24.54 7.85
N SER A 238 -3.51 -23.51 8.28
CA SER A 238 -3.71 -22.78 9.54
C SER A 238 -4.52 -21.49 9.40
N LEU A 239 -5.02 -21.18 8.20
CA LEU A 239 -5.67 -19.90 7.92
C LEU A 239 -7.19 -19.96 8.18
N ASP A 240 -7.68 -19.06 9.02
CA ASP A 240 -9.10 -18.68 9.06
C ASP A 240 -9.35 -17.61 7.98
N PHE A 241 -10.33 -17.87 7.14
CA PHE A 241 -10.65 -17.04 5.99
C PHE A 241 -11.21 -15.67 6.38
N GLY A 242 -10.84 -14.64 5.62
CA GLY A 242 -11.41 -13.29 5.73
C GLY A 242 -10.62 -12.30 6.61
N THR A 243 -9.44 -12.66 7.12
CA THR A 243 -8.63 -11.74 7.93
C THR A 243 -7.15 -11.76 7.53
N THR A 244 -6.53 -10.58 7.59
CA THR A 244 -5.07 -10.50 7.49
C THR A 244 -4.46 -11.03 8.77
N LYS A 245 -3.64 -12.06 8.66
CA LYS A 245 -2.92 -12.66 9.80
C LYS A 245 -1.42 -12.57 9.63
N ASN A 246 -0.76 -12.37 10.77
CA ASN A 246 0.69 -12.52 10.88
C ASN A 246 1.01 -13.96 11.30
N VAL A 247 1.58 -14.74 10.40
CA VAL A 247 2.00 -16.13 10.65
C VAL A 247 3.52 -16.20 10.55
N GLY A 248 4.20 -16.20 11.70
CA GLY A 248 5.67 -16.23 11.73
C GLY A 248 6.29 -15.06 10.94
N ASN A 249 7.02 -15.40 9.90
CA ASN A 249 7.71 -14.45 9.01
C ASN A 249 6.83 -13.91 7.87
N TYR A 250 5.57 -14.30 7.80
CA TYR A 250 4.68 -13.94 6.70
C TYR A 250 3.53 -13.06 7.17
N ILE A 251 3.13 -12.11 6.32
CA ILE A 251 1.86 -11.40 6.40
C ILE A 251 0.98 -11.97 5.30
N ILE A 252 -0.17 -12.50 5.68
CA ILE A 252 -1.06 -13.22 4.79
C ILE A 252 -2.41 -12.49 4.77
N SER A 253 -2.85 -12.09 3.58
CA SER A 253 -4.18 -11.52 3.36
C SER A 253 -4.98 -12.45 2.46
N VAL A 254 -6.13 -12.88 2.92
CA VAL A 254 -7.02 -13.82 2.23
C VAL A 254 -8.22 -13.06 1.69
N SER A 255 -8.62 -13.35 0.45
CA SER A 255 -9.83 -12.77 -0.13
C SER A 255 -11.09 -13.18 0.63
N GLU A 256 -12.04 -12.25 0.80
CA GLU A 256 -13.31 -12.53 1.47
C GLU A 256 -14.24 -13.38 0.59
N GLU A 257 -14.28 -13.07 -0.71
CA GLU A 257 -15.13 -13.74 -1.68
C GLU A 257 -14.40 -14.90 -2.35
N SER A 258 -15.13 -15.98 -2.66
CA SER A 258 -14.66 -17.07 -3.50
C SER A 258 -15.40 -17.06 -4.83
N ILE A 259 -14.71 -17.41 -5.91
CA ILE A 259 -15.30 -17.65 -7.21
C ILE A 259 -14.91 -19.05 -7.69
N MET A 260 -15.88 -19.88 -8.06
CA MET A 260 -15.67 -21.28 -8.42
C MET A 260 -14.94 -22.08 -7.33
N ASP A 261 -15.23 -21.84 -6.07
CA ASP A 261 -14.56 -22.38 -4.88
C ASP A 261 -13.06 -21.97 -4.76
N LEU A 262 -12.58 -21.00 -5.55
CA LEU A 262 -11.22 -20.50 -5.52
C LEU A 262 -11.13 -19.18 -4.75
N LYS A 263 -10.10 -19.06 -3.92
CA LYS A 263 -9.73 -17.86 -3.20
C LYS A 263 -8.30 -17.44 -3.53
N SER A 264 -8.08 -16.13 -3.64
CA SER A 264 -6.75 -15.57 -3.76
C SER A 264 -6.19 -15.22 -2.39
N ILE A 265 -4.94 -15.54 -2.19
CA ILE A 265 -4.18 -15.27 -0.97
C ILE A 265 -2.94 -14.50 -1.39
N VAL A 266 -2.72 -13.34 -0.80
CA VAL A 266 -1.49 -12.56 -1.01
C VAL A 266 -0.63 -12.66 0.23
N VAL A 267 0.64 -13.00 0.02
CA VAL A 267 1.61 -13.27 1.06
C VAL A 267 2.82 -12.38 0.90
N ILE A 268 3.22 -11.70 1.96
CA ILE A 268 4.49 -10.98 2.03
C ILE A 268 5.46 -11.69 2.97
N ASN A 269 6.67 -11.91 2.52
CA ASN A 269 7.75 -12.37 3.38
C ASN A 269 8.41 -11.16 4.09
N LYS A 270 8.15 -11.03 5.40
CA LYS A 270 8.69 -9.95 6.22
C LYS A 270 10.21 -9.89 6.22
N SER A 271 10.88 -11.05 6.24
CA SER A 271 12.35 -11.07 6.33
C SER A 271 13.01 -10.52 5.07
N ILE A 272 12.41 -10.74 3.89
CA ILE A 272 12.92 -10.19 2.64
C ILE A 272 12.61 -8.69 2.59
N TYR A 273 11.37 -8.30 2.88
CA TYR A 273 10.93 -6.91 2.85
C TYR A 273 11.71 -6.03 3.84
N PHE A 274 11.94 -6.52 5.06
CA PHE A 274 12.68 -5.77 6.07
C PHE A 274 14.20 -5.91 6.00
N HIS A 275 14.73 -6.77 5.11
CA HIS A 275 16.18 -7.00 5.03
C HIS A 275 16.94 -5.68 4.85
N ASP A 276 16.56 -4.90 3.87
CA ASP A 276 17.21 -3.62 3.55
C ASP A 276 17.02 -2.59 4.68
N TYR A 277 15.86 -2.61 5.32
CA TYR A 277 15.61 -1.77 6.50
C TYR A 277 16.49 -2.14 7.68
N TYR A 278 16.67 -3.44 7.97
CA TYR A 278 17.57 -3.88 9.04
C TYR A 278 19.02 -3.56 8.74
N VAL A 279 19.45 -3.70 7.49
CA VAL A 279 20.80 -3.29 7.06
C VAL A 279 20.96 -1.78 7.23
N LEU A 280 19.99 -0.97 6.77
CA LEU A 280 20.01 0.48 6.93
C LEU A 280 20.05 0.89 8.41
N ILE A 281 19.21 0.28 9.26
CA ILE A 281 19.21 0.52 10.70
C ILE A 281 20.54 0.12 11.31
N GLY A 282 21.09 -1.02 10.92
CA GLY A 282 22.43 -1.47 11.37
C GLY A 282 23.52 -0.46 11.03
N VAL A 283 23.50 0.10 9.83
CA VAL A 283 24.43 1.14 9.38
C VAL A 283 24.22 2.43 10.20
N ILE A 284 22.98 2.86 10.40
CA ILE A 284 22.65 4.04 11.22
C ILE A 284 23.16 3.86 12.66
N VAL A 285 22.90 2.71 13.28
CA VAL A 285 23.37 2.38 14.63
C VAL A 285 24.91 2.37 14.69
N LEU A 286 25.56 1.81 13.67
CA LEU A 286 27.04 1.80 13.61
C LEU A 286 27.60 3.22 13.49
N ILE A 287 27.07 4.05 12.59
CA ILE A 287 27.47 5.46 12.44
C ILE A 287 27.28 6.20 13.74
N LEU A 288 26.18 5.95 14.42
CA LEU A 288 25.84 6.58 15.69
C LEU A 288 26.81 6.16 16.80
N LEU A 289 27.18 4.88 16.90
CA LEU A 289 28.18 4.40 17.84
C LEU A 289 29.56 5.03 17.59
N VAL A 290 29.96 5.14 16.31
CA VAL A 290 31.19 5.81 15.91
C VAL A 290 31.16 7.29 16.28
N ALA A 291 30.03 7.97 16.01
CA ALA A 291 29.85 9.38 16.37
C ALA A 291 29.93 9.62 17.89
N ILE A 292 29.36 8.71 18.69
CA ILE A 292 29.45 8.77 20.16
C ILE A 292 30.88 8.56 20.63
N ALA A 293 31.56 7.53 20.13
CA ALA A 293 32.94 7.26 20.49
C ALA A 293 33.87 8.43 20.14
N PHE A 294 33.66 9.00 18.95
CA PHE A 294 34.40 10.19 18.50
C PHE A 294 34.06 11.42 19.32
N GLY A 295 32.77 11.64 19.65
CA GLY A 295 32.33 12.72 20.52
C GLY A 295 32.92 12.61 21.91
N LEU A 296 32.93 11.41 22.51
CA LEU A 296 33.57 11.18 23.81
C LEU A 296 35.09 11.44 23.74
N PHE A 297 35.74 10.97 22.67
CA PHE A 297 37.19 11.22 22.49
C PHE A 297 37.49 12.71 22.36
N LEU A 298 36.74 13.45 21.54
CA LEU A 298 36.89 14.89 21.38
C LEU A 298 36.62 15.61 22.70
N THR A 299 35.56 15.23 23.42
CA THR A 299 35.21 15.81 24.73
C THR A 299 36.35 15.65 25.73
N LEU A 300 36.87 14.43 25.84
CA LEU A 300 38.02 14.18 26.73
C LEU A 300 39.23 15.05 26.34
N ARG A 301 39.51 15.18 25.06
CA ARG A 301 40.63 15.98 24.55
C ARG A 301 40.44 17.48 24.79
N ILE A 302 39.21 18.00 24.56
CA ILE A 302 38.86 19.40 24.77
C ILE A 302 38.92 19.71 26.26
N VAL A 303 38.29 18.88 27.10
CA VAL A 303 38.30 19.08 28.56
C VAL A 303 39.73 19.05 29.11
N GLN A 304 40.58 18.14 28.63
CA GLN A 304 41.98 18.10 29.01
C GLN A 304 42.75 19.38 28.59
N ARG A 305 42.51 19.85 27.34
CA ARG A 305 43.15 21.04 26.81
C ARG A 305 42.70 22.31 27.55
N ASP A 306 41.40 22.47 27.72
CA ASP A 306 40.83 23.64 28.32
C ASP A 306 41.15 23.71 29.83
N TRP A 307 41.24 22.53 30.47
CA TRP A 307 41.77 22.44 31.84
C TRP A 307 43.22 22.91 31.93
N LEU A 308 44.10 22.52 31.01
CA LEU A 308 45.49 22.96 30.96
C LEU A 308 45.60 24.44 30.72
N HIS A 309 44.81 25.01 29.81
CA HIS A 309 44.74 26.47 29.57
C HIS A 309 44.19 27.24 30.78
N PHE A 310 43.15 26.69 31.43
CA PHE A 310 42.60 27.27 32.65
C PHE A 310 43.62 27.25 33.80
N GLN A 311 44.34 26.14 33.95
CA GLN A 311 45.37 25.99 34.93
C GLN A 311 46.52 26.97 34.68
N ALA A 312 46.98 27.09 33.42
CA ALA A 312 48.01 28.05 33.04
C ALA A 312 47.57 29.51 33.21
N ALA A 313 46.34 29.85 32.92
CA ALA A 313 45.77 31.19 33.11
C ALA A 313 45.60 31.52 34.61
N ALA A 314 45.17 30.56 35.41
CA ALA A 314 45.02 30.71 36.84
C ALA A 314 46.39 30.88 37.56
N GLU A 315 47.40 30.08 37.13
CA GLU A 315 48.77 30.23 37.59
C GLU A 315 49.39 31.59 37.22
N ALA A 316 49.12 32.04 35.94
CA ALA A 316 49.61 33.33 35.46
C ALA A 316 48.95 34.55 36.15
N SER A 317 47.71 34.39 36.60
CA SER A 317 46.97 35.44 37.32
C SER A 317 47.13 35.41 38.85
N GLY A 318 47.95 34.50 39.38
CA GLY A 318 48.18 34.39 40.82
C GLY A 318 46.96 33.94 41.62
N VAL A 319 45.95 33.40 40.97
CA VAL A 319 44.70 32.96 41.60
C VAL A 319 44.88 31.54 42.12
N ASP A 320 44.71 31.37 43.43
CA ASP A 320 44.75 30.06 44.08
C ASP A 320 43.46 29.30 43.75
N LEU A 321 43.58 28.32 42.85
CA LEU A 321 42.47 27.47 42.37
C LEU A 321 41.73 26.72 43.49
N GLU A 322 42.35 26.59 44.67
CA GLU A 322 41.73 25.96 45.84
C GLU A 322 40.71 26.88 46.54
N LYS A 323 40.72 28.19 46.28
CA LYS A 323 39.89 29.21 46.94
C LYS A 323 38.73 29.74 46.09
N LEU A 324 38.57 29.29 44.84
CA LEU A 324 37.48 29.74 43.99
C LEU A 324 36.16 29.11 44.44
N PRO A 325 35.14 29.96 44.77
CA PRO A 325 33.82 29.44 45.13
C PRO A 325 33.22 28.70 43.91
N SER A 326 32.92 27.44 44.10
CA SER A 326 32.25 26.62 43.13
C SER A 326 30.88 27.21 42.83
N GLY A 327 30.71 27.94 41.68
CA GLY A 327 29.36 28.16 41.34
C GLY A 327 28.90 29.17 40.29
N GLN A 328 29.62 30.20 39.90
CA GLN A 328 28.99 31.21 39.04
C GLN A 328 29.69 31.57 37.73
N GLY A 329 30.96 31.23 37.52
CA GLY A 329 31.70 31.56 36.28
C GLY A 329 31.84 30.43 35.28
N GLU A 330 31.73 29.17 35.73
CA GLU A 330 31.96 27.97 34.89
C GLU A 330 30.75 27.55 34.02
N TYR A 331 29.57 28.17 34.24
CA TYR A 331 28.33 27.79 33.56
C TYR A 331 28.03 28.59 32.29
N ALA A 332 28.78 29.64 31.96
CA ALA A 332 28.52 30.45 30.76
C ALA A 332 28.55 29.64 29.45
N PRO A 333 29.53 28.73 29.24
CA PRO A 333 29.51 27.84 28.05
C PRO A 333 28.34 26.84 28.05
N PHE A 334 27.93 26.38 29.26
CA PHE A 334 26.78 25.48 29.39
C PHE A 334 25.46 26.20 29.08
N VAL A 335 25.29 27.44 29.57
CA VAL A 335 24.11 28.25 29.29
C VAL A 335 24.00 28.57 27.77
N SER A 336 25.14 28.83 27.10
CA SER A 336 25.13 29.04 25.64
C SER A 336 24.75 27.75 24.89
N SER A 337 25.32 26.60 25.29
CA SER A 337 24.98 25.30 24.63
C SER A 337 23.51 24.88 24.84
N VAL A 338 22.95 25.19 26.03
CA VAL A 338 21.51 24.95 26.29
C VAL A 338 20.63 25.88 25.44
N SER A 339 21.07 27.13 25.22
CA SER A 339 20.40 28.07 24.34
C SER A 339 20.43 27.61 22.88
N ASP A 340 21.56 27.07 22.43
CA ASP A 340 21.71 26.52 21.06
C ASP A 340 20.84 25.24 20.85
N LEU A 341 20.79 24.38 21.88
CA LEU A 341 19.90 23.20 21.86
C LEU A 341 18.42 23.59 21.84
N LYS A 342 18.05 24.68 22.54
CA LYS A 342 16.70 25.22 22.49
C LYS A 342 16.34 25.72 21.07
N ALA A 343 17.27 26.44 20.44
CA ALA A 343 17.10 26.91 19.06
C ALA A 343 16.98 25.75 18.07
N GLN A 344 17.81 24.70 18.18
CA GLN A 344 17.71 23.50 17.35
C GLN A 344 16.40 22.75 17.57
N LYS A 345 15.91 22.66 18.81
CA LYS A 345 14.60 22.05 19.09
C LYS A 345 13.46 22.83 18.45
N GLU A 346 13.51 24.16 18.47
CA GLU A 346 12.52 25.03 17.82
C GLU A 346 12.57 24.86 16.31
N GLU A 347 13.76 24.77 15.70
CA GLU A 347 13.95 24.51 14.27
C GLU A 347 13.42 23.13 13.87
N LEU A 348 13.72 22.09 14.66
CA LEU A 348 13.20 20.74 14.42
C LEU A 348 11.67 20.68 14.54
N SER A 349 11.11 21.36 15.54
CA SER A 349 9.66 21.49 15.72
C SER A 349 9.02 22.17 14.51
N HIS A 350 9.65 23.20 13.98
CA HIS A 350 9.20 23.90 12.78
C HIS A 350 9.26 22.98 11.52
N MET A 351 10.34 22.20 11.37
CA MET A 351 10.47 21.23 10.27
C MET A 351 9.41 20.14 10.35
N VAL A 352 9.16 19.57 11.53
CA VAL A 352 8.12 18.57 11.75
C VAL A 352 6.73 19.12 11.41
N SER A 353 6.44 20.33 11.85
CA SER A 353 5.18 21.02 11.55
C SER A 353 5.00 21.26 10.03
N LYS A 354 6.07 21.66 9.34
CA LYS A 354 6.08 21.85 7.89
C LYS A 354 5.87 20.54 7.13
N GLN A 355 6.54 19.46 7.55
CA GLN A 355 6.34 18.13 6.95
C GLN A 355 4.90 17.64 7.16
N ARG A 356 4.35 17.81 8.36
CA ARG A 356 2.97 17.45 8.66
C ARG A 356 1.98 18.19 7.74
N LYS A 357 2.18 19.50 7.55
CA LYS A 357 1.35 20.31 6.64
C LYS A 357 1.43 19.79 5.19
N SER A 358 2.64 19.49 4.70
CA SER A 358 2.84 18.92 3.37
C SER A 358 2.14 17.55 3.18
N LEU A 359 2.17 16.71 4.22
CA LEU A 359 1.47 15.42 4.19
C LEU A 359 -0.06 15.59 4.22
N GLN A 360 -0.58 16.54 4.99
CA GLN A 360 -2.00 16.92 4.96
C GLN A 360 -2.43 17.39 3.57
N GLU A 361 -1.68 18.29 2.97
CA GLU A 361 -1.94 18.77 1.61
C GLU A 361 -1.93 17.63 0.58
N SER A 362 -0.96 16.70 0.71
CA SER A 362 -0.89 15.51 -0.15
C SER A 362 -2.11 14.60 0.04
N ALA A 363 -2.55 14.40 1.29
CA ALA A 363 -3.73 13.60 1.58
C ALA A 363 -5.01 14.24 0.99
N PHE A 364 -5.19 15.53 1.16
CA PHE A 364 -6.33 16.24 0.56
C PHE A 364 -6.30 16.22 -0.95
N ARG A 365 -5.12 16.37 -1.58
CA ARG A 365 -4.97 16.22 -3.02
C ARG A 365 -5.40 14.85 -3.53
N LYS A 366 -5.07 13.79 -2.79
CA LYS A 366 -5.52 12.44 -3.10
C LYS A 366 -7.04 12.31 -3.00
N LEU A 367 -7.66 12.85 -1.95
CA LEU A 367 -9.13 12.86 -1.80
C LEU A 367 -9.80 13.58 -2.96
N LEU A 368 -9.32 14.76 -3.34
CA LEU A 368 -9.85 15.53 -4.48
C LEU A 368 -9.69 14.79 -5.82
N ASN A 369 -8.67 13.94 -5.95
CA ASN A 369 -8.47 13.08 -7.11
C ASN A 369 -9.30 11.78 -7.06
N GLY A 370 -10.04 11.55 -5.97
CA GLY A 370 -10.88 10.36 -5.79
C GLY A 370 -10.11 9.11 -5.37
N ASP A 371 -8.95 9.28 -4.76
CA ASP A 371 -8.16 8.17 -4.23
C ASP A 371 -8.76 7.70 -2.89
N ALA A 372 -9.43 6.55 -2.91
CA ALA A 372 -10.07 5.92 -1.74
C ALA A 372 -9.08 5.40 -0.68
N THR A 373 -7.77 5.57 -0.89
CA THR A 373 -6.75 5.11 0.07
C THR A 373 -6.62 6.01 1.30
N VAL A 374 -7.18 7.22 1.27
CA VAL A 374 -7.17 8.16 2.40
C VAL A 374 -8.36 7.89 3.30
N THR A 375 -8.08 7.33 4.47
CA THR A 375 -9.09 7.03 5.49
C THR A 375 -9.15 8.09 6.60
N LYS A 376 -10.20 8.03 7.42
CA LYS A 376 -10.34 8.89 8.60
C LYS A 376 -9.18 8.73 9.58
N GLU A 377 -8.70 7.49 9.76
CA GLU A 377 -7.55 7.17 10.60
C GLU A 377 -6.26 7.82 10.07
N THR A 378 -6.07 7.80 8.75
CA THR A 378 -4.92 8.45 8.10
C THR A 378 -4.93 9.96 8.35
N LEU A 379 -6.09 10.60 8.19
CA LEU A 379 -6.25 12.03 8.42
C LEU A 379 -6.07 12.38 9.91
N SER A 380 -6.62 11.58 10.81
CA SER A 380 -6.45 11.74 12.26
C SER A 380 -4.98 11.61 12.68
N ALA A 381 -4.24 10.65 12.11
CA ALA A 381 -2.79 10.50 12.34
C ALA A 381 -1.99 11.74 11.88
N LEU A 382 -2.46 12.42 10.84
CA LEU A 382 -1.93 13.69 10.37
C LEU A 382 -2.43 14.89 11.20
N GLY A 383 -3.30 14.65 12.19
CA GLY A 383 -3.89 15.68 13.06
C GLY A 383 -4.93 16.54 12.39
N VAL A 384 -5.61 15.96 11.43
CA VAL A 384 -6.82 16.52 10.84
C VAL A 384 -8.00 15.96 11.62
N GLU A 385 -8.70 16.81 12.36
CA GLU A 385 -9.86 16.42 13.14
C GLU A 385 -11.11 16.51 12.26
N ILE A 386 -11.76 15.37 12.06
CA ILE A 386 -13.00 15.27 11.28
C ILE A 386 -14.16 15.19 12.28
N LEU A 387 -15.00 16.21 12.29
CA LEU A 387 -16.10 16.37 13.23
C LEU A 387 -17.26 15.42 12.89
N SER A 388 -17.53 15.20 11.60
CA SER A 388 -18.65 14.39 11.13
C SER A 388 -18.34 13.74 9.76
N GLU A 389 -19.33 13.07 9.19
CA GLU A 389 -19.24 12.54 7.82
C GLU A 389 -19.76 13.53 6.75
N CYS A 390 -20.14 14.75 7.14
CA CYS A 390 -20.68 15.72 6.21
C CYS A 390 -19.62 16.70 5.72
N PHE A 391 -19.50 16.81 4.40
CA PHE A 391 -18.51 17.67 3.75
C PHE A 391 -19.17 18.51 2.67
N PHE A 392 -18.60 19.67 2.44
CA PHE A 392 -18.77 20.43 1.21
C PHE A 392 -17.47 21.12 0.84
N VAL A 393 -17.32 21.54 -0.41
CA VAL A 393 -16.16 22.25 -0.90
C VAL A 393 -16.55 23.65 -1.30
N ALA A 394 -15.76 24.61 -0.85
CA ALA A 394 -15.86 26.00 -1.28
C ALA A 394 -14.59 26.38 -2.08
N MET A 395 -14.77 27.10 -3.16
CA MET A 395 -13.69 27.71 -3.94
C MET A 395 -13.89 29.21 -3.95
N CYS A 396 -12.81 29.93 -3.70
CA CYS A 396 -12.90 31.39 -3.70
C CYS A 396 -11.62 32.04 -4.21
N GLN A 397 -11.76 33.34 -4.54
CA GLN A 397 -10.64 34.24 -4.78
C GLN A 397 -10.73 35.38 -3.76
N SER A 398 -9.67 35.53 -2.96
CA SER A 398 -9.59 36.60 -1.94
C SER A 398 -9.02 37.89 -2.55
N LYS A 399 -9.47 39.03 -2.06
CA LYS A 399 -8.96 40.34 -2.46
C LYS A 399 -7.80 40.82 -1.59
N GLU A 400 -7.87 40.68 -0.27
CA GLU A 400 -6.89 41.29 0.65
C GLU A 400 -6.69 40.53 1.99
N LYS A 401 -7.57 39.58 2.37
CA LYS A 401 -7.53 38.84 3.64
C LYS A 401 -7.33 37.35 3.40
N ASP A 402 -6.77 36.68 4.38
CA ASP A 402 -6.71 35.22 4.41
C ASP A 402 -8.12 34.63 4.40
N ALA A 403 -8.52 34.10 3.24
CA ALA A 403 -9.85 33.51 3.04
C ALA A 403 -10.12 32.36 4.03
N SER A 404 -9.08 31.66 4.47
CA SER A 404 -9.19 30.60 5.47
C SER A 404 -9.64 31.10 6.84
N GLU A 405 -9.11 32.26 7.26
CA GLU A 405 -9.50 32.86 8.54
C GLU A 405 -10.91 33.40 8.48
N TYR A 406 -11.28 34.04 7.39
CA TYR A 406 -12.61 34.55 7.14
C TYR A 406 -13.68 33.44 7.11
N LEU A 407 -13.42 32.33 6.39
CA LEU A 407 -14.35 31.21 6.34
C LEU A 407 -14.50 30.51 7.68
N LYS A 408 -13.45 30.44 8.49
CA LYS A 408 -13.53 29.90 9.86
C LYS A 408 -14.40 30.76 10.78
N GLU A 409 -14.34 32.08 10.61
CA GLU A 409 -15.15 33.02 11.40
C GLU A 409 -16.65 32.94 11.05
N ILE A 410 -16.97 32.72 9.77
CA ILE A 410 -18.35 32.64 9.31
C ILE A 410 -18.98 31.27 9.60
N LEU A 411 -18.17 30.21 9.50
CA LEU A 411 -18.63 28.83 9.62
C LEU A 411 -18.36 28.30 11.02
N ASP A 412 -19.06 28.85 12.02
CA ASP A 412 -19.03 28.35 13.38
C ASP A 412 -19.29 26.83 13.41
N ASP A 413 -18.60 26.10 14.29
CA ASP A 413 -18.69 24.63 14.46
C ASP A 413 -18.29 23.79 13.22
N SER A 414 -17.41 24.32 12.37
CA SER A 414 -16.89 23.59 11.23
C SER A 414 -15.34 23.52 11.22
N SER A 415 -14.80 22.48 10.61
CA SER A 415 -13.37 22.39 10.32
C SER A 415 -13.12 22.80 8.88
N VAL A 416 -12.29 23.82 8.67
CA VAL A 416 -11.95 24.39 7.35
C VAL A 416 -10.51 24.01 7.01
N PHE A 417 -10.33 23.27 5.91
CA PHE A 417 -9.02 22.81 5.44
C PHE A 417 -8.67 23.48 4.11
N PRO A 418 -7.75 24.47 4.12
CA PRO A 418 -7.34 25.18 2.91
C PRO A 418 -6.46 24.31 2.03
N PHE A 419 -6.64 24.44 0.72
CA PHE A 419 -5.88 23.77 -0.30
C PHE A 419 -5.71 24.68 -1.54
N GLN A 420 -4.52 24.72 -2.12
CA GLN A 420 -4.27 25.45 -3.36
C GLN A 420 -4.47 24.55 -4.58
N SER A 421 -5.37 24.92 -5.49
CA SER A 421 -5.58 24.25 -6.77
C SER A 421 -5.21 25.13 -7.95
N GLU A 422 -5.27 24.56 -9.15
CA GLU A 422 -5.07 25.31 -10.41
C GLU A 422 -6.21 26.33 -10.67
N TYR A 423 -7.37 26.13 -10.07
CA TYR A 423 -8.57 26.96 -10.23
C TYR A 423 -8.75 28.03 -9.13
N GLY A 424 -7.84 28.09 -8.16
CA GLY A 424 -7.87 29.03 -7.05
C GLY A 424 -7.70 28.40 -5.67
N GLU A 425 -8.07 29.15 -4.63
CA GLU A 425 -8.08 28.64 -3.26
C GLU A 425 -9.32 27.78 -3.03
N VAL A 426 -9.07 26.54 -2.60
CA VAL A 426 -10.09 25.53 -2.32
C VAL A 426 -10.13 25.24 -0.83
N PHE A 427 -11.29 25.15 -0.27
CA PHE A 427 -11.52 24.85 1.13
C PHE A 427 -12.41 23.61 1.24
N ILE A 428 -11.88 22.55 1.82
CA ILE A 428 -12.65 21.39 2.23
C ILE A 428 -13.24 21.72 3.60
N ILE A 429 -14.55 21.72 3.71
CA ILE A 429 -15.25 22.11 4.92
C ILE A 429 -16.02 20.92 5.47
N ASN A 430 -15.70 20.58 6.71
CA ASN A 430 -16.38 19.50 7.44
C ASN A 430 -17.30 20.11 8.47
N VAL A 431 -18.59 19.81 8.40
CA VAL A 431 -19.63 20.37 9.26
C VAL A 431 -20.24 19.29 10.15
N GLN A 432 -20.69 19.64 11.36
CA GLN A 432 -21.24 18.67 12.30
C GLN A 432 -22.55 18.05 11.82
N GLU A 433 -23.43 18.84 11.17
CA GLU A 433 -24.71 18.40 10.63
C GLU A 433 -24.97 19.03 9.27
N THR A 434 -25.79 18.36 8.44
CA THR A 434 -26.29 18.95 7.19
C THR A 434 -27.20 20.13 7.55
N LYS A 435 -26.83 21.31 7.07
CA LYS A 435 -27.63 22.53 7.29
C LYS A 435 -28.78 22.61 6.28
N ASP A 436 -29.85 23.29 6.65
CA ASP A 436 -31.07 23.44 5.84
C ASP A 436 -30.80 24.19 4.51
N GLU A 437 -31.76 24.10 3.56
CA GLU A 437 -31.64 24.75 2.23
C GLU A 437 -31.31 26.25 2.31
N GLY A 438 -31.75 26.97 3.37
CA GLY A 438 -31.40 28.37 3.60
C GLY A 438 -29.95 28.66 4.00
N PHE A 439 -29.13 27.63 4.23
CA PHE A 439 -27.73 27.82 4.62
C PHE A 439 -26.93 28.49 3.50
N TYR A 440 -27.08 28.02 2.28
CA TYR A 440 -26.34 28.56 1.14
C TYR A 440 -26.73 30.02 0.85
N ASP A 441 -27.99 30.34 0.93
CA ASP A 441 -28.47 31.73 0.75
C ASP A 441 -27.89 32.64 1.83
N SER A 442 -27.91 32.20 3.09
CA SER A 442 -27.32 32.97 4.20
C SER A 442 -25.81 33.12 4.12
N LEU A 443 -25.11 32.10 3.60
CA LEU A 443 -23.68 32.18 3.38
C LEU A 443 -23.32 33.15 2.28
N MET A 444 -24.03 33.09 1.15
CA MET A 444 -23.82 33.99 0.01
C MET A 444 -24.16 35.43 0.37
N GLU A 445 -25.25 35.70 1.08
CA GLU A 445 -25.64 37.03 1.57
C GLU A 445 -24.57 37.65 2.49
N ARG A 446 -23.97 36.84 3.38
CA ARG A 446 -22.86 37.30 4.23
C ARG A 446 -21.60 37.63 3.43
N VAL A 447 -21.21 36.76 2.50
CA VAL A 447 -20.02 36.96 1.68
C VAL A 447 -20.15 38.18 0.77
N GLU A 448 -21.37 38.44 0.20
CA GLU A 448 -21.65 39.62 -0.60
C GLU A 448 -21.58 40.89 0.24
N LYS A 449 -22.08 40.83 1.47
CA LYS A 449 -22.12 41.99 2.37
C LYS A 449 -20.72 42.39 2.86
N ASP A 450 -19.88 41.42 3.13
CA ASP A 450 -18.57 41.68 3.73
C ASP A 450 -17.48 42.04 2.70
N GLU A 451 -17.73 41.81 1.40
CA GLU A 451 -16.87 42.11 0.25
C GLU A 451 -15.41 41.58 0.36
N VAL A 452 -15.16 40.61 1.24
CA VAL A 452 -13.83 40.03 1.50
C VAL A 452 -13.39 39.13 0.36
N LEU A 453 -14.32 38.35 -0.19
CA LEU A 453 -14.09 37.47 -1.31
C LEU A 453 -14.57 38.10 -2.61
N SER A 454 -13.80 37.88 -3.70
CA SER A 454 -14.18 38.35 -5.03
C SER A 454 -15.12 37.42 -5.76
N SER A 455 -15.03 36.13 -5.44
CA SER A 455 -15.92 35.08 -5.92
C SER A 455 -15.99 33.96 -4.87
N LEU A 456 -17.13 33.31 -4.77
CA LEU A 456 -17.31 32.12 -3.96
C LEU A 456 -18.20 31.14 -4.74
N SER A 457 -17.69 29.92 -4.96
CA SER A 457 -18.48 28.79 -5.45
C SER A 457 -18.47 27.69 -4.42
N VAL A 458 -19.61 27.07 -4.17
CA VAL A 458 -19.78 26.03 -3.16
C VAL A 458 -20.47 24.81 -3.75
N SER A 459 -20.06 23.63 -3.31
CA SER A 459 -20.76 22.37 -3.64
C SER A 459 -21.96 22.15 -2.73
N LEU A 460 -22.77 21.17 -3.06
CA LEU A 460 -23.77 20.62 -2.14
C LEU A 460 -23.09 19.86 -0.99
N PHE A 461 -23.86 19.53 0.06
CA PHE A 461 -23.40 18.67 1.13
C PHE A 461 -23.43 17.22 0.70
N HIS A 462 -22.30 16.56 0.90
CA HIS A 462 -22.17 15.12 0.66
C HIS A 462 -21.71 14.39 1.93
N ARG A 463 -21.93 13.08 1.97
CA ARG A 463 -21.52 12.23 3.10
C ARG A 463 -20.40 11.29 2.69
N GLY A 464 -19.43 11.13 3.61
CA GLY A 464 -18.27 10.27 3.44
C GLY A 464 -17.08 10.98 2.80
N LEU A 465 -15.89 10.54 3.15
CA LEU A 465 -14.63 11.09 2.61
C LEU A 465 -14.49 10.88 1.11
N GLU A 466 -15.05 9.81 0.60
CA GLU A 466 -15.08 9.46 -0.82
C GLU A 466 -15.84 10.47 -1.67
N SER A 467 -16.79 11.18 -1.08
CA SER A 467 -17.60 12.17 -1.78
C SER A 467 -16.94 13.55 -1.91
N ILE A 468 -15.80 13.77 -1.26
CA ILE A 468 -15.08 15.07 -1.34
C ILE A 468 -14.68 15.42 -2.78
N ARG A 469 -14.36 14.41 -3.60
CA ARG A 469 -14.12 14.59 -5.03
C ARG A 469 -15.35 15.14 -5.75
N ASP A 470 -16.50 14.59 -5.46
CA ASP A 470 -17.77 15.02 -6.11
C ASP A 470 -18.09 16.45 -5.71
N CYS A 471 -17.94 16.78 -4.41
CA CYS A 471 -18.04 18.15 -3.93
C CYS A 471 -17.09 19.09 -4.70
N TYR A 472 -15.85 18.67 -4.92
CA TYR A 472 -14.85 19.47 -5.62
C TYR A 472 -15.23 19.71 -7.09
N LEU A 473 -15.68 18.67 -7.79
CA LEU A 473 -16.14 18.78 -9.18
C LEU A 473 -17.38 19.66 -9.31
N GLU A 474 -18.31 19.59 -8.36
CA GLU A 474 -19.48 20.47 -8.30
C GLU A 474 -19.04 21.93 -8.11
N ALA A 475 -18.14 22.20 -7.16
CA ALA A 475 -17.63 23.55 -6.91
C ALA A 475 -16.91 24.14 -8.13
N ILE A 476 -16.13 23.33 -8.87
CA ILE A 476 -15.52 23.74 -10.13
C ILE A 476 -16.59 24.07 -11.16
N SER A 477 -17.59 23.22 -11.33
CA SER A 477 -18.65 23.44 -12.31
C SER A 477 -19.40 24.75 -12.05
N VAL A 478 -19.60 25.14 -10.79
CA VAL A 478 -20.21 26.41 -10.41
C VAL A 478 -19.26 27.59 -10.68
N ASN A 479 -17.95 27.39 -10.55
CA ASN A 479 -16.94 28.44 -10.74
C ASN A 479 -16.69 28.78 -12.24
N GLU A 480 -17.02 27.84 -13.15
CA GLU A 480 -16.87 28.02 -14.61
C GLU A 480 -18.07 28.74 -15.26
N TYR A 481 -19.19 28.90 -14.54
CA TYR A 481 -20.38 29.66 -14.96
C TYR A 481 -20.36 31.09 -14.41
#